data_da954f70cb77d6e93f0c123fc1f73cc0
#
_entry.id   da954f70cb77d6e93f0c123fc1f73cc0
#
_cell.length_a   1.000
_cell.length_b   1.000
_cell.length_c   1.000
_cell.angle_alpha   90.00
_cell.angle_beta   90.00
_cell.angle_gamma   90.00
#
_symmetry.space_group_name_H-M   'P 1'
#
loop_
_entity.id
_entity.type
_entity.pdbx_description
1 polymer ?
#
loop_
_entity_poly.entity_id
_entity_poly.type
_entity_poly.pdbx_seq_one_letter_code
_entity_poly.pdbx_strand_id
1 'polypeptide(L)'
;MAELFKGLERIEEARERLTGASFMAGVFVGRPDFALLLPPPEPPDERTAGEAFCRKVEAFLKSHVDPEEIERTAKIPEAVLKGLFELGAFGMKIPKEYGGLGFSFTNYGRVLTLIASWSNTLSLTVAVPQSIGIAMPILLFGNEAQKRAYLPRVAREAISAFALTEPITGSDAANIQTEALLDRSGAHFLVNGEKLWCTNGPIARYITLIARVPARKVLQDGKPAWVPTRAGENCDDKVHTAFILPMETPGVTVLERCQFEGCRGIENAYMRLKDVRIPVENVIGEIGKGLKYAFTILNVGRAISIPAICLGMAKQAWQPTLDRANSRITFGKPLGERQTQTMRIGRMATDLFAMEALASLVWRMADQKSYDIRIEAALAKTFCSEKAIRFLKDAQIIFGGMGYETAESRQARGEPGFPMEQLVRDAEMYRIGEGATDILRPFVAREALSPHLERARVYLEGGLTRAAKRREWLKLLRGYVPWYLGLLRRRPLPDRVELRHRKVSEKLLFAERASRRVARTILYAMARYREALRDDQGRQNRIAEIGEDLLTIAATALHAEALQRAQGDGQVWDLADEFFREAVTRIDANIAGLVRNADHQPAAVGQRTLRSQYPSLSSGIIRRGLHDYIRKD
;
A
#
# COMPACT_ATOMS: atom_id res chain seq x y z
N MET A 1 16.95 17.62 16.41
CA MET A 1 15.60 17.56 17.02
C MET A 1 14.63 18.55 16.38
N ALA A 2 14.94 19.83 16.23
CA ALA A 2 14.02 20.79 15.57
C ALA A 2 13.66 20.44 14.12
N GLU A 3 14.59 19.90 13.32
CA GLU A 3 14.30 19.45 11.95
C GLU A 3 13.43 18.19 11.90
N LEU A 4 13.60 17.25 12.84
CA LEU A 4 12.77 16.06 12.96
C LEU A 4 11.31 16.43 13.31
N PHE A 5 11.10 17.43 14.17
CA PHE A 5 9.78 17.97 14.48
C PHE A 5 9.15 18.66 13.26
N LYS A 6 9.93 19.44 12.50
CA LYS A 6 9.47 20.07 11.24
C LYS A 6 9.07 19.02 10.19
N GLY A 7 9.80 17.91 10.09
CA GLY A 7 9.46 16.81 9.18
C GLY A 7 8.10 16.18 9.53
N LEU A 8 7.83 15.94 10.81
CA LEU A 8 6.55 15.41 11.28
C LEU A 8 5.41 16.42 11.07
N GLU A 9 5.62 17.70 11.33
CA GLU A 9 4.65 18.76 11.05
C GLU A 9 4.31 18.85 9.57
N ARG A 10 5.30 18.75 8.67
CA ARG A 10 5.10 18.73 7.22
C ARG A 10 4.31 17.51 6.75
N ILE A 11 4.54 16.34 7.36
CA ILE A 11 3.74 15.14 7.11
C ILE A 11 2.31 15.35 7.61
N GLU A 12 2.10 16.01 8.73
CA GLU A 12 0.76 16.32 9.25
C GLU A 12 0.04 17.39 8.43
N GLU A 13 0.75 18.41 7.94
CA GLU A 13 0.20 19.42 7.01
C GLU A 13 -0.12 18.84 5.63
N ALA A 14 0.71 17.90 5.14
CA ALA A 14 0.49 17.21 3.88
C ALA A 14 -0.69 16.23 3.95
N ARG A 15 -1.15 15.88 5.15
CA ARG A 15 -2.33 15.04 5.34
C ARG A 15 -3.59 15.86 5.09
N GLU A 16 -4.36 15.39 4.16
CA GLU A 16 -5.73 15.85 4.06
C GLU A 16 -6.51 15.40 5.30
N ARG A 17 -7.34 16.28 5.86
CA ARG A 17 -8.42 15.85 6.74
C ARG A 17 -9.29 14.87 5.95
N LEU A 18 -9.85 13.87 6.62
CA LEU A 18 -10.83 12.99 6.02
C LEU A 18 -11.91 13.85 5.32
N THR A 19 -11.89 13.83 4.01
CA THR A 19 -12.81 14.63 3.19
C THR A 19 -14.06 13.85 2.81
N GLY A 20 -14.02 12.51 2.99
CA GLY A 20 -15.10 11.59 2.67
C GLY A 20 -15.45 10.68 3.84
N ALA A 21 -16.46 9.84 3.64
CA ALA A 21 -16.85 8.82 4.59
C ALA A 21 -15.89 7.63 4.53
N SER A 22 -15.35 7.18 5.68
CA SER A 22 -14.51 5.99 5.83
C SER A 22 -15.15 5.01 6.82
N PHE A 23 -15.29 3.76 6.41
CA PHE A 23 -15.78 2.70 7.28
C PHE A 23 -14.85 2.50 8.49
N MET A 24 -13.54 2.43 8.24
CA MET A 24 -12.56 2.17 9.29
C MET A 24 -12.41 3.33 10.28
N ALA A 25 -12.53 4.57 9.83
CA ALA A 25 -12.60 5.71 10.74
C ALA A 25 -13.78 5.58 11.70
N GLY A 26 -14.95 5.14 11.20
CA GLY A 26 -16.12 4.81 12.01
C GLY A 26 -15.88 3.64 12.98
N VAL A 27 -15.19 2.59 12.55
CA VAL A 27 -14.83 1.44 13.39
C VAL A 27 -14.02 1.89 14.61
N PHE A 28 -13.01 2.71 14.43
CA PHE A 28 -12.12 3.11 15.54
C PHE A 28 -12.79 4.06 16.56
N VAL A 29 -13.85 4.75 16.16
CA VAL A 29 -14.66 5.57 17.09
C VAL A 29 -15.93 4.86 17.58
N GLY A 30 -16.11 3.57 17.27
CA GLY A 30 -17.23 2.74 17.70
C GLY A 30 -18.56 3.09 17.02
N ARG A 31 -18.50 3.64 15.81
CA ARG A 31 -19.65 4.07 14.99
C ARG A 31 -19.45 3.71 13.51
N PRO A 32 -19.22 2.42 13.17
CA PRO A 32 -19.06 2.02 11.78
C PRO A 32 -20.33 2.31 10.97
N ASP A 33 -20.14 2.84 9.77
CA ASP A 33 -21.21 2.92 8.78
C ASP A 33 -21.13 1.72 7.84
N PHE A 34 -21.93 0.71 8.11
CA PHE A 34 -21.96 -0.52 7.31
C PHE A 34 -22.50 -0.32 5.88
N ALA A 35 -23.18 0.80 5.58
CA ALA A 35 -23.61 1.10 4.22
C ALA A 35 -22.41 1.28 3.27
N LEU A 36 -21.26 1.75 3.79
CA LEU A 36 -20.02 1.91 3.02
C LEU A 36 -19.42 0.59 2.54
N LEU A 37 -19.74 -0.55 3.19
CA LEU A 37 -19.33 -1.88 2.75
C LEU A 37 -20.18 -2.42 1.59
N LEU A 38 -21.23 -1.72 1.22
CA LEU A 38 -22.18 -2.10 0.19
C LEU A 38 -22.12 -1.09 -0.98
N PRO A 39 -20.95 -0.87 -1.60
CA PRO A 39 -20.89 0.01 -2.76
C PRO A 39 -21.84 -0.49 -3.85
N PRO A 40 -22.35 0.38 -4.71
CA PRO A 40 -23.19 -0.01 -5.84
C PRO A 40 -22.60 -1.19 -6.60
N PRO A 41 -23.43 -2.09 -7.14
CA PRO A 41 -22.93 -3.18 -7.97
C PRO A 41 -22.15 -2.63 -9.18
N GLU A 42 -21.16 -3.36 -9.63
CA GLU A 42 -20.42 -3.04 -10.85
C GLU A 42 -21.40 -3.01 -12.04
N PRO A 43 -21.40 -1.94 -12.87
CA PRO A 43 -22.24 -1.91 -14.06
C PRO A 43 -21.93 -3.11 -14.99
N PRO A 44 -22.97 -3.79 -15.54
CA PRO A 44 -22.77 -5.01 -16.36
C PRO A 44 -21.90 -4.78 -17.60
N ASP A 45 -21.99 -3.61 -18.21
CA ASP A 45 -21.19 -3.21 -19.38
C ASP A 45 -19.71 -3.01 -19.01
N GLU A 46 -19.42 -2.37 -17.87
CA GLU A 46 -18.06 -2.24 -17.35
C GLU A 46 -17.45 -3.60 -17.03
N ARG A 47 -18.20 -4.47 -16.36
CA ARG A 47 -17.77 -5.84 -16.08
C ARG A 47 -17.45 -6.61 -17.35
N THR A 48 -18.37 -6.58 -18.32
CA THR A 48 -18.19 -7.25 -19.63
C THR A 48 -16.96 -6.73 -20.36
N ALA A 49 -16.74 -5.42 -20.35
CA ALA A 49 -15.56 -4.80 -20.98
C ALA A 49 -14.26 -5.25 -20.29
N GLY A 50 -14.23 -5.27 -18.95
CA GLY A 50 -13.09 -5.73 -18.18
C GLY A 50 -12.76 -7.20 -18.41
N GLU A 51 -13.77 -8.08 -18.41
CA GLU A 51 -13.60 -9.51 -18.68
C GLU A 51 -13.15 -9.77 -20.12
N ALA A 52 -13.67 -9.02 -21.10
CA ALA A 52 -13.21 -9.11 -22.48
C ALA A 52 -11.75 -8.67 -22.64
N PHE A 53 -11.34 -7.63 -21.91
CA PHE A 53 -9.96 -7.18 -21.90
C PHE A 53 -9.05 -8.21 -21.21
N CYS A 54 -9.46 -8.81 -20.11
CA CYS A 54 -8.71 -9.91 -19.46
C CYS A 54 -8.45 -11.05 -20.44
N ARG A 55 -9.46 -11.48 -21.24
CA ARG A 55 -9.26 -12.52 -22.26
C ARG A 55 -8.22 -12.14 -23.32
N LYS A 56 -8.18 -10.87 -23.76
CA LYS A 56 -7.16 -10.38 -24.70
C LYS A 56 -5.77 -10.39 -24.09
N VAL A 57 -5.65 -9.90 -22.84
CA VAL A 57 -4.40 -9.91 -22.09
C VAL A 57 -3.92 -11.34 -21.86
N GLU A 58 -4.79 -12.26 -21.45
CA GLU A 58 -4.44 -13.67 -21.25
C GLU A 58 -3.90 -14.32 -22.53
N ALA A 59 -4.58 -14.11 -23.67
CA ALA A 59 -4.12 -14.61 -24.97
C ALA A 59 -2.73 -14.07 -25.33
N PHE A 60 -2.52 -12.77 -25.12
CA PHE A 60 -1.22 -12.15 -25.37
C PHE A 60 -0.12 -12.69 -24.46
N LEU A 61 -0.39 -12.81 -23.15
CA LEU A 61 0.57 -13.34 -22.20
C LEU A 61 1.03 -14.75 -22.58
N LYS A 62 0.07 -15.64 -22.89
CA LYS A 62 0.36 -17.02 -23.27
C LYS A 62 1.14 -17.17 -24.57
N SER A 63 0.97 -16.25 -25.52
CA SER A 63 1.58 -16.36 -26.84
C SER A 63 2.87 -15.55 -27.03
N HIS A 64 3.11 -14.51 -26.21
CA HIS A 64 4.22 -13.56 -26.44
C HIS A 64 5.09 -13.31 -25.20
N VAL A 65 4.73 -13.84 -24.03
CA VAL A 65 5.47 -13.59 -22.80
C VAL A 65 5.99 -14.88 -22.20
N ASP A 66 7.30 -15.03 -22.21
CA ASP A 66 8.01 -16.07 -21.48
C ASP A 66 8.53 -15.50 -20.13
N PRO A 67 7.90 -15.86 -19.00
CA PRO A 67 8.34 -15.38 -17.68
C PRO A 67 9.73 -15.92 -17.29
N GLU A 68 10.12 -17.08 -17.78
CA GLU A 68 11.42 -17.70 -17.48
C GLU A 68 12.54 -16.96 -18.20
N GLU A 69 12.31 -16.54 -19.45
CA GLU A 69 13.24 -15.70 -20.18
C GLU A 69 13.44 -14.36 -19.46
N ILE A 70 12.36 -13.73 -19.00
CA ILE A 70 12.43 -12.47 -18.25
C ILE A 70 13.26 -12.64 -16.97
N GLU A 71 13.05 -13.70 -16.21
CA GLU A 71 13.82 -13.98 -14.99
C GLU A 71 15.30 -14.25 -15.30
N ARG A 72 15.57 -15.08 -16.29
CA ARG A 72 16.93 -15.48 -16.69
C ARG A 72 17.75 -14.31 -17.26
N THR A 73 17.14 -13.50 -18.13
CA THR A 73 17.82 -12.36 -18.76
C THR A 73 17.78 -11.10 -17.91
N ALA A 74 16.97 -11.10 -16.86
CA ALA A 74 16.66 -9.92 -16.04
C ALA A 74 16.19 -8.73 -16.89
N LYS A 75 15.44 -8.97 -17.97
CA LYS A 75 14.96 -7.94 -18.90
C LYS A 75 13.60 -8.34 -19.49
N ILE A 76 12.70 -7.37 -19.57
CA ILE A 76 11.45 -7.53 -20.34
C ILE A 76 11.78 -7.23 -21.82
N PRO A 77 11.48 -8.14 -22.76
CA PRO A 77 11.69 -7.88 -24.18
C PRO A 77 10.90 -6.65 -24.66
N GLU A 78 11.50 -5.83 -25.51
CA GLU A 78 10.87 -4.62 -26.05
C GLU A 78 9.57 -4.93 -26.81
N ALA A 79 9.53 -6.07 -27.52
CA ALA A 79 8.32 -6.54 -28.21
C ALA A 79 7.15 -6.78 -27.26
N VAL A 80 7.42 -7.26 -26.03
CA VAL A 80 6.40 -7.44 -24.98
C VAL A 80 5.84 -6.10 -24.53
N LEU A 81 6.72 -5.12 -24.27
CA LEU A 81 6.28 -3.76 -23.88
C LEU A 81 5.45 -3.10 -24.99
N LYS A 82 5.89 -3.22 -26.25
CA LYS A 82 5.15 -2.72 -27.41
C LYS A 82 3.77 -3.36 -27.53
N GLY A 83 3.68 -4.68 -27.42
CA GLY A 83 2.40 -5.39 -27.48
C GLY A 83 1.44 -4.99 -26.35
N LEU A 84 1.95 -4.73 -25.14
CA LEU A 84 1.14 -4.20 -24.04
C LEU A 84 0.61 -2.79 -24.30
N PHE A 85 1.39 -1.93 -24.98
CA PHE A 85 0.89 -0.62 -25.44
C PHE A 85 -0.20 -0.78 -26.49
N GLU A 86 0.00 -1.65 -27.48
CA GLU A 86 -0.98 -1.93 -28.53
C GLU A 86 -2.30 -2.46 -27.97
N LEU A 87 -2.24 -3.27 -26.91
CA LEU A 87 -3.41 -3.70 -26.16
C LEU A 87 -4.09 -2.57 -25.37
N GLY A 88 -3.37 -1.51 -25.03
CA GLY A 88 -3.83 -0.43 -24.15
C GLY A 88 -3.59 -0.70 -22.66
N ALA A 89 -2.74 -1.68 -22.30
CA ALA A 89 -2.49 -2.05 -20.92
C ALA A 89 -1.89 -0.91 -20.06
N PHE A 90 -1.16 0.01 -20.67
CA PHE A 90 -0.64 1.20 -19.97
C PHE A 90 -1.64 2.34 -19.85
N GLY A 91 -2.77 2.28 -20.56
CA GLY A 91 -3.83 3.29 -20.56
C GLY A 91 -5.11 2.89 -19.83
N MET A 92 -5.12 1.81 -19.05
CA MET A 92 -6.33 1.25 -18.45
C MET A 92 -7.17 2.28 -17.68
N LYS A 93 -6.54 3.10 -16.83
CA LYS A 93 -7.25 4.11 -16.01
C LYS A 93 -7.34 5.48 -16.64
N ILE A 94 -6.63 5.73 -17.74
CA ILE A 94 -6.69 7.00 -18.45
C ILE A 94 -8.05 7.09 -19.12
N PRO A 95 -8.79 8.22 -18.98
CA PRO A 95 -10.08 8.40 -19.63
C PRO A 95 -10.00 8.24 -21.16
N LYS A 96 -11.10 7.79 -21.75
CA LYS A 96 -11.21 7.57 -23.20
C LYS A 96 -10.93 8.83 -24.03
N GLU A 97 -11.32 9.99 -23.52
CA GLU A 97 -11.08 11.31 -24.13
C GLU A 97 -9.59 11.63 -24.30
N TYR A 98 -8.72 11.03 -23.46
CA TYR A 98 -7.26 11.12 -23.58
C TYR A 98 -6.63 9.86 -24.18
N GLY A 99 -7.44 8.98 -24.80
CA GLY A 99 -6.95 7.81 -25.55
C GLY A 99 -6.68 6.57 -24.70
N GLY A 100 -7.09 6.55 -23.45
CA GLY A 100 -7.07 5.37 -22.58
C GLY A 100 -8.33 4.53 -22.65
N LEU A 101 -8.45 3.53 -21.76
CA LEU A 101 -9.59 2.61 -21.68
C LEU A 101 -10.69 3.10 -20.72
N GLY A 102 -10.36 3.99 -19.78
CA GLY A 102 -11.30 4.53 -18.78
C GLY A 102 -11.84 3.47 -17.81
N PHE A 103 -11.06 2.45 -17.49
CA PHE A 103 -11.48 1.38 -16.59
C PHE A 103 -11.61 1.86 -15.14
N SER A 104 -12.59 1.25 -14.43
CA SER A 104 -12.70 1.34 -12.99
C SER A 104 -11.48 0.74 -12.27
N PHE A 105 -11.29 1.07 -11.00
CA PHE A 105 -10.27 0.44 -10.16
C PHE A 105 -10.51 -1.07 -10.01
N THR A 106 -11.77 -1.50 -9.98
CA THR A 106 -12.15 -2.92 -9.97
C THR A 106 -11.63 -3.64 -11.21
N ASN A 107 -11.85 -3.11 -12.41
CA ASN A 107 -11.35 -3.71 -13.64
C ASN A 107 -9.82 -3.67 -13.72
N TYR A 108 -9.21 -2.57 -13.31
CA TYR A 108 -7.76 -2.44 -13.23
C TYR A 108 -7.15 -3.48 -12.28
N GLY A 109 -7.71 -3.68 -11.08
CA GLY A 109 -7.26 -4.70 -10.13
C GLY A 109 -7.38 -6.13 -10.69
N ARG A 110 -8.48 -6.41 -11.38
CA ARG A 110 -8.72 -7.70 -12.06
C ARG A 110 -7.66 -8.01 -13.11
N VAL A 111 -7.32 -7.03 -13.96
CA VAL A 111 -6.28 -7.19 -14.99
C VAL A 111 -4.90 -7.37 -14.37
N LEU A 112 -4.55 -6.58 -13.35
CA LEU A 112 -3.26 -6.74 -12.67
C LEU A 112 -3.12 -8.10 -11.99
N THR A 113 -4.19 -8.61 -11.37
CA THR A 113 -4.20 -9.95 -10.78
C THR A 113 -3.91 -11.03 -11.85
N LEU A 114 -4.52 -10.88 -13.03
CA LEU A 114 -4.26 -11.78 -14.15
C LEU A 114 -2.79 -11.70 -14.62
N ILE A 115 -2.26 -10.49 -14.85
CA ILE A 115 -0.87 -10.33 -15.28
C ILE A 115 0.09 -10.90 -14.23
N ALA A 116 -0.15 -10.64 -12.94
CA ALA A 116 0.69 -11.13 -11.84
C ALA A 116 0.65 -12.65 -11.70
N SER A 117 -0.45 -13.31 -12.07
CA SER A 117 -0.54 -14.77 -12.08
C SER A 117 0.27 -15.42 -13.22
N TRP A 118 0.81 -14.63 -14.14
CA TRP A 118 1.70 -15.08 -15.21
C TRP A 118 3.14 -14.59 -15.02
N SER A 119 3.30 -13.27 -14.80
CA SER A 119 4.59 -12.62 -14.56
C SER A 119 4.44 -11.47 -13.58
N ASN A 120 4.98 -11.65 -12.38
CA ASN A 120 4.97 -10.62 -11.35
C ASN A 120 5.76 -9.37 -11.77
N THR A 121 6.94 -9.56 -12.36
CA THR A 121 7.77 -8.49 -12.93
C THR A 121 6.98 -7.62 -13.91
N LEU A 122 6.25 -8.25 -14.83
CA LEU A 122 5.47 -7.55 -15.83
C LEU A 122 4.30 -6.78 -15.20
N SER A 123 3.62 -7.39 -14.21
CA SER A 123 2.54 -6.75 -13.49
C SER A 123 2.98 -5.46 -12.79
N LEU A 124 4.15 -5.47 -12.14
CA LEU A 124 4.69 -4.29 -11.49
C LEU A 124 5.11 -3.22 -12.51
N THR A 125 5.72 -3.62 -13.64
CA THR A 125 6.09 -2.71 -14.72
C THR A 125 4.87 -1.96 -15.29
N VAL A 126 3.72 -2.63 -15.41
CA VAL A 126 2.46 -2.04 -15.85
C VAL A 126 1.80 -1.21 -14.74
N ALA A 127 1.91 -1.63 -13.48
CA ALA A 127 1.25 -0.98 -12.36
C ALA A 127 1.79 0.41 -12.04
N VAL A 128 3.11 0.59 -12.06
CA VAL A 128 3.76 1.86 -11.68
C VAL A 128 3.31 3.05 -12.52
N PRO A 129 3.31 3.00 -13.87
CA PRO A 129 2.82 4.11 -14.70
C PRO A 129 1.38 4.51 -14.38
N GLN A 130 0.56 3.57 -13.99
CA GLN A 130 -0.86 3.77 -13.78
C GLN A 130 -1.24 4.15 -12.35
N SER A 131 -0.43 3.82 -11.35
CA SER A 131 -0.69 4.16 -9.94
C SER A 131 0.02 5.44 -9.50
N ILE A 132 1.31 5.55 -9.76
CA ILE A 132 2.17 6.61 -9.23
C ILE A 132 2.97 7.36 -10.30
N GLY A 133 3.07 6.85 -11.54
CA GLY A 133 3.66 7.57 -12.69
C GLY A 133 2.95 8.90 -12.95
N ILE A 134 3.21 9.54 -14.10
CA ILE A 134 2.64 10.88 -14.34
C ILE A 134 1.12 10.88 -14.58
N ALA A 135 0.51 9.75 -14.96
CA ALA A 135 -0.90 9.72 -15.33
C ALA A 135 -1.82 10.14 -14.17
N MET A 136 -1.69 9.50 -13.00
CA MET A 136 -2.56 9.82 -11.86
C MET A 136 -2.34 11.22 -11.28
N PRO A 137 -1.09 11.69 -11.05
CA PRO A 137 -0.86 13.06 -10.62
C PRO A 137 -1.48 14.10 -11.55
N ILE A 138 -1.34 13.93 -12.88
CA ILE A 138 -1.90 14.86 -13.86
C ILE A 138 -3.44 14.79 -13.88
N LEU A 139 -4.03 13.59 -13.82
CA LEU A 139 -5.48 13.42 -13.78
C LEU A 139 -6.10 14.11 -12.55
N LEU A 140 -5.47 14.00 -11.40
CA LEU A 140 -6.00 14.52 -10.14
C LEU A 140 -5.67 16.00 -9.91
N PHE A 141 -4.49 16.46 -10.30
CA PHE A 141 -3.95 17.77 -9.89
C PHE A 141 -3.45 18.62 -11.05
N GLY A 142 -3.24 18.03 -12.23
CA GLY A 142 -2.77 18.73 -13.42
C GLY A 142 -3.87 19.60 -14.07
N ASN A 143 -3.42 20.59 -14.83
CA ASN A 143 -4.30 21.43 -15.65
C ASN A 143 -4.65 20.75 -16.99
N GLU A 144 -5.60 21.32 -17.73
CA GLU A 144 -6.05 20.75 -19.00
C GLU A 144 -4.97 20.70 -20.08
N ALA A 145 -4.05 21.66 -20.10
CA ALA A 145 -2.91 21.65 -21.02
C ALA A 145 -1.99 20.44 -20.74
N GLN A 146 -1.68 20.17 -19.47
CA GLN A 146 -0.89 19.01 -19.08
C GLN A 146 -1.62 17.70 -19.40
N LYS A 147 -2.93 17.60 -19.12
CA LYS A 147 -3.72 16.41 -19.45
C LYS A 147 -3.68 16.10 -20.94
N ARG A 148 -3.92 17.08 -21.78
CA ARG A 148 -3.91 16.94 -23.25
C ARG A 148 -2.51 16.64 -23.82
N ALA A 149 -1.46 17.19 -23.21
CA ALA A 149 -0.09 17.00 -23.68
C ALA A 149 0.47 15.63 -23.31
N TYR A 150 0.20 15.12 -22.11
CA TYR A 150 0.90 13.96 -21.56
C TYR A 150 0.06 12.68 -21.53
N LEU A 151 -1.24 12.73 -21.21
CA LEU A 151 -2.05 11.53 -21.03
C LEU A 151 -2.15 10.65 -22.29
N PRO A 152 -2.35 11.20 -23.51
CA PRO A 152 -2.37 10.38 -24.72
C PRO A 152 -1.05 9.64 -24.96
N ARG A 153 0.08 10.26 -24.63
CA ARG A 153 1.42 9.66 -24.81
C ARG A 153 1.66 8.52 -23.85
N VAL A 154 1.34 8.70 -22.56
CA VAL A 154 1.52 7.62 -21.57
C VAL A 154 0.51 6.48 -21.77
N ALA A 155 -0.64 6.74 -22.39
CA ALA A 155 -1.59 5.69 -22.74
C ALA A 155 -1.09 4.78 -23.87
N ARG A 156 -0.27 5.29 -24.80
CA ARG A 156 0.02 4.63 -26.08
C ARG A 156 1.48 4.31 -26.38
N GLU A 157 2.43 5.07 -25.81
CA GLU A 157 3.83 4.99 -26.26
C GLU A 157 4.89 5.27 -25.19
N ALA A 158 4.51 5.84 -24.05
CA ALA A 158 5.48 6.35 -23.09
C ALA A 158 5.30 5.72 -21.71
N ILE A 159 6.28 4.94 -21.26
CA ILE A 159 6.36 4.50 -19.87
C ILE A 159 6.64 5.71 -18.98
N SER A 160 6.01 5.74 -17.82
CA SER A 160 6.28 6.75 -16.81
C SER A 160 6.67 6.15 -15.47
N ALA A 161 7.36 6.93 -14.65
CA ALA A 161 7.92 6.54 -13.38
C ALA A 161 7.63 7.59 -12.28
N PHE A 162 8.07 7.30 -11.06
CA PHE A 162 7.91 8.16 -9.90
C PHE A 162 9.21 8.25 -9.12
N ALA A 163 9.68 9.46 -8.81
CA ALA A 163 10.94 9.72 -8.14
C ALA A 163 10.73 10.53 -6.86
N LEU A 164 10.63 9.84 -5.72
CA LEU A 164 10.52 10.41 -4.38
C LEU A 164 11.75 10.05 -3.54
N THR A 165 12.05 8.75 -3.45
CA THR A 165 13.09 8.17 -2.59
C THR A 165 14.49 8.64 -3.01
N GLU A 166 15.36 8.84 -2.00
CA GLU A 166 16.76 9.25 -2.16
C GLU A 166 17.68 8.29 -1.39
N PRO A 167 19.00 8.26 -1.63
CA PRO A 167 19.92 7.36 -0.92
C PRO A 167 19.82 7.42 0.60
N ILE A 168 19.50 8.58 1.17
CA ILE A 168 19.40 8.82 2.60
C ILE A 168 17.96 8.89 3.12
N THR A 169 16.96 8.84 2.24
CA THR A 169 15.55 9.13 2.58
C THR A 169 14.60 8.19 1.84
N GLY A 170 13.97 7.27 2.56
CA GLY A 170 12.91 6.38 2.05
C GLY A 170 11.60 6.59 2.80
N SER A 171 11.45 5.96 3.97
CA SER A 171 10.24 6.05 4.81
C SER A 171 9.96 7.47 5.32
N ASP A 172 10.99 8.28 5.51
CA ASP A 172 10.89 9.68 5.93
C ASP A 172 10.89 10.63 4.72
N ALA A 173 9.84 10.53 3.91
CA ALA A 173 9.71 11.27 2.65
C ALA A 173 9.72 12.81 2.80
N ALA A 174 9.48 13.34 4.00
CA ALA A 174 9.54 14.77 4.27
C ALA A 174 10.98 15.31 4.28
N ASN A 175 11.98 14.44 4.40
CA ASN A 175 13.39 14.82 4.52
C ASN A 175 14.21 14.62 3.23
N ILE A 176 13.56 14.51 2.06
CA ILE A 176 14.27 14.50 0.78
C ILE A 176 15.15 15.75 0.63
N GLN A 177 16.26 15.61 -0.09
CA GLN A 177 17.24 16.67 -0.26
C GLN A 177 17.27 17.28 -1.66
N THR A 178 16.71 16.61 -2.67
CA THR A 178 16.60 17.14 -4.04
C THR A 178 15.93 18.50 -4.01
N GLU A 179 16.59 19.51 -4.59
CA GLU A 179 16.14 20.91 -4.58
C GLU A 179 15.86 21.41 -5.99
N ALA A 180 14.81 22.20 -6.14
CA ALA A 180 14.41 22.86 -7.37
C ALA A 180 14.37 24.37 -7.13
N LEU A 181 15.36 25.11 -7.64
CA LEU A 181 15.52 26.53 -7.46
C LEU A 181 14.99 27.29 -8.67
N LEU A 182 14.04 28.21 -8.49
CA LEU A 182 13.52 29.03 -9.57
C LEU A 182 14.64 29.95 -10.09
N ASP A 183 14.90 29.93 -11.40
CA ASP A 183 15.93 30.76 -12.00
C ASP A 183 15.57 32.27 -11.96
N ARG A 184 16.53 33.13 -12.27
CA ARG A 184 16.32 34.58 -12.24
C ARG A 184 15.26 35.06 -13.23
N SER A 185 15.08 34.36 -14.33
CA SER A 185 14.04 34.69 -15.35
C SER A 185 12.63 34.39 -14.84
N GLY A 186 12.49 33.44 -13.91
CA GLY A 186 11.20 32.92 -13.46
C GLY A 186 10.56 31.92 -14.41
N ALA A 187 11.28 31.45 -15.45
CA ALA A 187 10.74 30.55 -16.46
C ALA A 187 11.07 29.06 -16.19
N HIS A 188 12.13 28.77 -15.43
CA HIS A 188 12.57 27.40 -15.19
C HIS A 188 12.99 27.17 -13.74
N PHE A 189 12.78 25.97 -13.27
CA PHE A 189 13.41 25.46 -12.05
C PHE A 189 14.72 24.75 -12.43
N LEU A 190 15.78 25.07 -11.71
CA LEU A 190 17.08 24.38 -11.76
C LEU A 190 17.08 23.29 -10.68
N VAL A 191 17.13 22.03 -11.09
CA VAL A 191 16.97 20.91 -10.18
C VAL A 191 18.29 20.20 -9.99
N ASN A 192 18.67 19.99 -8.72
CA ASN A 192 19.85 19.27 -8.30
C ASN A 192 19.52 18.27 -7.19
N GLY A 193 20.08 17.05 -7.30
CA GLY A 193 19.92 15.99 -6.31
C GLY A 193 20.07 14.59 -6.90
N GLU A 194 19.71 13.60 -6.08
CA GLU A 194 19.75 12.20 -6.47
C GLU A 194 18.45 11.50 -6.11
N LYS A 195 18.04 10.51 -6.92
CA LYS A 195 16.87 9.68 -6.69
C LYS A 195 17.24 8.22 -6.79
N LEU A 196 16.70 7.40 -5.88
CA LEU A 196 17.03 5.99 -5.77
C LEU A 196 15.75 5.14 -5.85
N TRP A 197 15.89 3.93 -6.37
CA TRP A 197 14.83 2.95 -6.55
C TRP A 197 13.63 3.47 -7.34
N CYS A 198 13.93 4.23 -8.40
CA CYS A 198 12.91 4.72 -9.31
C CYS A 198 12.50 3.61 -10.29
N THR A 199 11.43 2.89 -9.97
CA THR A 199 10.89 1.81 -10.81
C THR A 199 10.49 2.34 -12.18
N ASN A 200 10.87 1.61 -13.22
CA ASN A 200 10.79 1.98 -14.64
C ASN A 200 11.71 3.17 -15.04
N GLY A 201 12.47 3.75 -14.11
CA GLY A 201 13.31 4.92 -14.38
C GLY A 201 14.18 4.82 -15.65
N PRO A 202 14.93 3.70 -15.86
CA PRO A 202 15.80 3.56 -17.03
C PRO A 202 15.07 3.56 -18.39
N ILE A 203 13.79 3.16 -18.40
CA ILE A 203 12.96 3.06 -19.62
C ILE A 203 11.81 4.09 -19.66
N ALA A 204 11.71 4.91 -18.63
CA ALA A 204 10.67 5.95 -18.57
C ALA A 204 10.98 7.09 -19.53
N ARG A 205 9.93 7.62 -20.17
CA ARG A 205 10.01 8.88 -20.91
C ARG A 205 9.71 10.08 -20.02
N TYR A 206 8.86 9.88 -19.01
CA TYR A 206 8.44 10.91 -18.07
C TYR A 206 8.47 10.41 -16.64
N ILE A 207 8.83 11.29 -15.71
CA ILE A 207 8.82 10.98 -14.27
C ILE A 207 8.01 12.03 -13.52
N THR A 208 7.19 11.60 -12.56
CA THR A 208 6.74 12.49 -11.49
C THR A 208 7.87 12.65 -10.49
N LEU A 209 8.48 13.81 -10.46
CA LEU A 209 9.57 14.16 -9.55
C LEU A 209 9.05 14.96 -8.37
N ILE A 210 9.40 14.57 -7.15
CA ILE A 210 9.19 15.38 -5.95
C ILE A 210 10.50 16.02 -5.53
N ALA A 211 10.51 17.35 -5.44
CA ALA A 211 11.67 18.13 -5.01
C ALA A 211 11.25 19.26 -4.05
N ARG A 212 12.21 19.79 -3.30
CA ARG A 212 11.99 20.94 -2.41
C ARG A 212 12.21 22.24 -3.18
N VAL A 213 11.27 23.15 -3.07
CA VAL A 213 11.31 24.49 -3.68
C VAL A 213 11.45 25.54 -2.57
N PRO A 214 12.49 26.38 -2.57
CA PRO A 214 12.52 27.56 -1.71
C PRO A 214 11.35 28.49 -2.02
N ALA A 215 10.55 28.84 -1.00
CA ALA A 215 9.31 29.60 -1.19
C ALA A 215 9.00 30.53 -0.03
N ARG A 216 8.18 31.55 -0.29
CA ARG A 216 7.59 32.43 0.72
C ARG A 216 6.11 32.12 0.89
N LYS A 217 5.66 32.22 2.14
CA LYS A 217 4.24 32.08 2.47
C LYS A 217 3.55 33.42 2.28
N VAL A 218 2.55 33.46 1.41
CA VAL A 218 1.76 34.67 1.12
C VAL A 218 0.27 34.40 1.36
N LEU A 219 -0.51 35.46 1.45
CA LEU A 219 -1.96 35.37 1.40
C LEU A 219 -2.42 35.67 -0.02
N GLN A 220 -2.99 34.69 -0.68
CA GLN A 220 -3.60 34.84 -2.00
C GLN A 220 -5.10 34.58 -1.87
N ASP A 221 -5.90 35.56 -2.21
CA ASP A 221 -7.38 35.54 -2.02
C ASP A 221 -7.78 35.18 -0.58
N GLY A 222 -7.02 35.69 0.41
CA GLY A 222 -7.26 35.46 1.84
C GLY A 222 -6.87 34.04 2.33
N LYS A 223 -6.28 33.21 1.48
CA LYS A 223 -5.80 31.87 1.84
C LYS A 223 -4.27 31.79 1.82
N PRO A 224 -3.64 31.04 2.74
CA PRO A 224 -2.21 30.80 2.70
C PRO A 224 -1.80 30.06 1.42
N ALA A 225 -0.84 30.61 0.69
CA ALA A 225 -0.23 30.01 -0.49
C ALA A 225 1.29 30.11 -0.42
N TRP A 226 1.99 29.23 -1.14
CA TRP A 226 3.43 29.27 -1.29
C TRP A 226 3.81 29.82 -2.66
N VAL A 227 4.67 30.82 -2.70
CA VAL A 227 5.22 31.40 -3.93
C VAL A 227 6.72 31.10 -3.98
N PRO A 228 7.23 30.48 -5.08
CA PRO A 228 8.64 30.16 -5.18
C PRO A 228 9.48 31.44 -5.20
N THR A 229 10.63 31.40 -4.53
CA THR A 229 11.61 32.47 -4.55
C THR A 229 12.65 32.23 -5.65
N ARG A 230 13.13 33.32 -6.27
CA ARG A 230 14.19 33.25 -7.27
C ARG A 230 15.55 33.03 -6.62
N ALA A 231 16.51 32.56 -7.41
CA ALA A 231 17.89 32.41 -6.98
C ALA A 231 18.46 33.70 -6.39
N GLY A 232 18.89 33.64 -5.13
CA GLY A 232 19.43 34.78 -4.38
C GLY A 232 18.41 35.53 -3.52
N GLU A 233 17.12 35.20 -3.58
CA GLU A 233 16.09 35.77 -2.70
C GLU A 233 15.94 34.97 -1.40
N ASN A 234 15.50 35.65 -0.33
CA ASN A 234 15.18 34.98 0.94
C ASN A 234 13.90 34.16 0.80
N CYS A 235 13.87 32.99 1.42
CA CYS A 235 12.67 32.13 1.52
C CYS A 235 12.27 31.93 2.98
N ASP A 236 11.00 31.61 3.21
CA ASP A 236 10.50 31.26 4.55
C ASP A 236 10.71 29.76 4.82
N ASP A 237 10.55 28.91 3.78
CA ASP A 237 10.80 27.46 3.88
C ASP A 237 11.13 26.86 2.50
N LYS A 238 11.59 25.59 2.53
CA LYS A 238 11.74 24.75 1.34
C LYS A 238 10.60 23.73 1.29
N VAL A 239 9.64 23.96 0.39
CA VAL A 239 8.38 23.22 0.35
C VAL A 239 8.37 22.16 -0.77
N HIS A 240 7.77 21.00 -0.50
CA HIS A 240 7.72 19.90 -1.45
C HIS A 240 6.78 20.21 -2.61
N THR A 241 7.27 20.05 -3.82
CA THR A 241 6.54 20.34 -5.06
C THR A 241 6.69 19.18 -6.04
N ALA A 242 5.64 18.90 -6.81
CA ALA A 242 5.63 17.86 -7.81
C ALA A 242 5.85 18.42 -9.21
N PHE A 243 6.68 17.75 -10.00
CA PHE A 243 7.05 18.16 -11.35
C PHE A 243 6.87 17.04 -12.36
N ILE A 244 6.57 17.36 -13.60
CA ILE A 244 6.73 16.48 -14.75
C ILE A 244 8.17 16.65 -15.25
N LEU A 245 8.97 15.60 -15.16
CA LEU A 245 10.34 15.57 -15.68
C LEU A 245 10.42 14.66 -16.90
N PRO A 246 10.67 15.20 -18.11
CA PRO A 246 11.08 14.41 -19.28
C PRO A 246 12.50 13.86 -19.04
N MET A 247 12.69 12.56 -19.25
CA MET A 247 13.98 11.91 -18.98
C MET A 247 15.10 12.31 -19.95
N GLU A 248 14.75 12.82 -21.12
CA GLU A 248 15.68 13.36 -22.12
C GLU A 248 16.23 14.76 -21.76
N THR A 249 15.75 15.36 -20.65
CA THR A 249 16.21 16.69 -20.23
C THR A 249 17.69 16.67 -19.89
N PRO A 250 18.52 17.56 -20.46
CA PRO A 250 19.94 17.65 -20.14
C PRO A 250 20.19 17.74 -18.62
N GLY A 251 21.19 17.00 -18.13
CA GLY A 251 21.52 16.93 -16.72
C GLY A 251 20.84 15.77 -15.95
N VAL A 252 19.90 15.05 -16.56
CA VAL A 252 19.36 13.80 -16.04
C VAL A 252 20.33 12.66 -16.41
N THR A 253 20.80 11.91 -15.43
CA THR A 253 21.71 10.78 -15.66
C THR A 253 21.24 9.58 -14.83
N VAL A 254 20.99 8.46 -15.49
CA VAL A 254 20.86 7.16 -14.81
C VAL A 254 22.26 6.67 -14.48
N LEU A 255 22.60 6.63 -13.20
CA LEU A 255 23.92 6.20 -12.73
C LEU A 255 24.03 4.69 -12.71
N GLU A 256 22.95 4.02 -12.30
CA GLU A 256 22.92 2.58 -12.15
C GLU A 256 21.51 2.04 -12.33
N ARG A 257 21.42 0.84 -12.90
CA ARG A 257 20.24 -0.02 -12.83
C ARG A 257 20.37 -0.89 -11.58
N CYS A 258 19.55 -0.60 -10.55
CA CYS A 258 19.56 -1.37 -9.32
C CYS A 258 19.08 -2.81 -9.57
N GLN A 259 19.82 -3.79 -9.06
CA GLN A 259 19.49 -5.20 -9.14
C GLN A 259 18.88 -5.67 -7.82
N PHE A 260 17.78 -6.42 -7.91
CA PHE A 260 17.04 -6.93 -6.76
C PHE A 260 17.09 -8.45 -6.67
N GLU A 261 16.81 -8.99 -5.49
CA GLU A 261 16.74 -10.45 -5.29
C GLU A 261 15.60 -11.10 -6.07
N GLY A 262 14.46 -10.41 -6.18
CA GLY A 262 13.26 -10.78 -6.92
C GLY A 262 12.90 -9.73 -7.97
N CYS A 263 11.88 -10.02 -8.78
CA CYS A 263 11.43 -9.13 -9.86
C CYS A 263 12.58 -8.68 -10.77
N ARG A 264 13.46 -9.59 -11.13
CA ARG A 264 14.76 -9.28 -11.77
C ARG A 264 14.67 -8.50 -13.07
N GLY A 265 13.60 -8.69 -13.83
CA GLY A 265 13.35 -7.97 -15.08
C GLY A 265 12.89 -6.53 -14.90
N ILE A 266 12.68 -6.04 -13.66
CA ILE A 266 12.29 -4.65 -13.43
C ILE A 266 13.45 -3.72 -13.71
N GLU A 267 13.17 -2.69 -14.50
CA GLU A 267 14.07 -1.57 -14.68
C GLU A 267 13.92 -0.60 -13.50
N ASN A 268 14.98 -0.45 -12.70
CA ASN A 268 14.96 0.40 -11.50
C ASN A 268 16.19 1.28 -11.44
N ALA A 269 16.02 2.59 -11.30
CA ALA A 269 17.10 3.56 -11.44
C ALA A 269 17.63 4.09 -10.11
N TYR A 270 18.94 4.21 -10.04
CA TYR A 270 19.65 5.23 -9.28
C TYR A 270 20.02 6.36 -10.22
N MET A 271 19.53 7.58 -9.94
CA MET A 271 19.64 8.72 -10.85
C MET A 271 20.25 9.93 -10.17
N ARG A 272 21.00 10.71 -10.96
CA ARG A 272 21.51 12.03 -10.60
C ARG A 272 20.86 13.10 -11.46
N LEU A 273 20.47 14.18 -10.83
CA LEU A 273 19.97 15.40 -11.43
C LEU A 273 21.01 16.50 -11.20
N LYS A 274 21.61 17.01 -12.26
CA LYS A 274 22.62 18.08 -12.19
C LYS A 274 22.22 19.22 -13.11
N ASP A 275 21.85 20.35 -12.53
CA ASP A 275 21.44 21.57 -13.24
C ASP A 275 20.30 21.33 -14.25
N VAL A 276 19.39 20.40 -13.90
CA VAL A 276 18.26 20.03 -14.77
C VAL A 276 17.27 21.18 -14.84
N ARG A 277 17.00 21.67 -16.04
CA ARG A 277 16.07 22.78 -16.27
C ARG A 277 14.66 22.25 -16.52
N ILE A 278 13.74 22.48 -15.57
CA ILE A 278 12.33 22.13 -15.68
C ILE A 278 11.51 23.40 -15.88
N PRO A 279 10.74 23.54 -16.97
CA PRO A 279 9.85 24.68 -17.17
C PRO A 279 8.81 24.82 -16.05
N VAL A 280 8.41 26.05 -15.71
CA VAL A 280 7.42 26.29 -14.64
C VAL A 280 6.06 25.67 -14.93
N GLU A 281 5.68 25.55 -16.20
CA GLU A 281 4.47 24.87 -16.65
C GLU A 281 4.44 23.37 -16.37
N ASN A 282 5.58 22.78 -16.06
CA ASN A 282 5.68 21.37 -15.67
C ASN A 282 5.46 21.13 -14.17
N VAL A 283 5.17 22.17 -13.38
CA VAL A 283 4.69 21.99 -12.00
C VAL A 283 3.31 21.33 -12.04
N ILE A 284 3.14 20.24 -11.30
CA ILE A 284 1.86 19.59 -11.16
C ILE A 284 1.12 20.24 -9.98
N GLY A 285 -0.03 20.87 -10.28
CA GLY A 285 -0.85 21.55 -9.27
C GLY A 285 -0.15 22.76 -8.63
N GLU A 286 -0.11 22.83 -7.31
CA GLU A 286 0.35 23.98 -6.52
C GLU A 286 1.74 23.75 -5.92
N ILE A 287 2.54 24.83 -5.85
CA ILE A 287 3.80 24.84 -5.08
C ILE A 287 3.52 24.51 -3.61
N GLY A 288 4.35 23.65 -3.03
CA GLY A 288 4.22 23.23 -1.63
C GLY A 288 3.23 22.09 -1.38
N LYS A 289 2.53 21.60 -2.41
CA LYS A 289 1.56 20.48 -2.27
C LYS A 289 2.11 19.13 -2.75
N GLY A 290 3.36 19.05 -3.19
CA GLY A 290 3.93 17.85 -3.79
C GLY A 290 3.89 16.62 -2.90
N LEU A 291 4.18 16.75 -1.59
CA LEU A 291 4.12 15.63 -0.65
C LEU A 291 2.67 15.14 -0.43
N LYS A 292 1.70 16.07 -0.36
CA LYS A 292 0.27 15.76 -0.32
C LYS A 292 -0.15 14.96 -1.55
N TYR A 293 0.24 15.40 -2.74
CA TYR A 293 -0.06 14.72 -4.00
C TYR A 293 0.58 13.33 -4.05
N ALA A 294 1.84 13.22 -3.63
CA ALA A 294 2.53 11.94 -3.53
C ALA A 294 1.77 10.94 -2.63
N PHE A 295 1.34 11.35 -1.44
CA PHE A 295 0.60 10.47 -0.54
C PHE A 295 -0.80 10.12 -1.07
N THR A 296 -1.46 11.03 -1.78
CA THR A 296 -2.77 10.77 -2.39
C THR A 296 -2.66 9.71 -3.48
N ILE A 297 -1.68 9.82 -4.39
CA ILE A 297 -1.50 8.84 -5.48
C ILE A 297 -1.02 7.48 -4.97
N LEU A 298 -0.19 7.44 -3.92
CA LEU A 298 0.25 6.19 -3.30
C LEU A 298 -0.90 5.35 -2.74
N ASN A 299 -2.05 5.97 -2.38
CA ASN A 299 -3.21 5.22 -1.95
C ASN A 299 -3.79 4.33 -3.06
N VAL A 300 -3.62 4.69 -4.34
CA VAL A 300 -4.04 3.85 -5.47
C VAL A 300 -3.20 2.57 -5.54
N GLY A 301 -1.89 2.67 -5.41
CA GLY A 301 -0.99 1.51 -5.35
C GLY A 301 -1.32 0.60 -4.16
N ARG A 302 -1.54 1.18 -2.99
CA ARG A 302 -1.87 0.47 -1.75
C ARG A 302 -3.24 -0.19 -1.79
N ALA A 303 -4.26 0.48 -2.35
CA ALA A 303 -5.61 -0.05 -2.43
C ALA A 303 -5.76 -1.13 -3.50
N ILE A 304 -5.11 -0.96 -4.66
CA ILE A 304 -5.38 -1.76 -5.85
C ILE A 304 -4.16 -2.56 -6.30
N SER A 305 -3.05 -1.91 -6.66
CA SER A 305 -1.94 -2.56 -7.36
C SER A 305 -1.27 -3.64 -6.52
N ILE A 306 -0.86 -3.33 -5.29
CA ILE A 306 -0.18 -4.29 -4.42
C ILE A 306 -1.09 -5.45 -4.01
N PRO A 307 -2.35 -5.22 -3.55
CA PRO A 307 -3.26 -6.33 -3.28
C PRO A 307 -3.52 -7.22 -4.51
N ALA A 308 -3.68 -6.64 -5.70
CA ALA A 308 -3.90 -7.38 -6.93
C ALA A 308 -2.70 -8.27 -7.30
N ILE A 309 -1.49 -7.72 -7.20
CA ILE A 309 -0.27 -8.46 -7.53
C ILE A 309 -0.03 -9.58 -6.51
N CYS A 310 -0.16 -9.31 -5.22
CA CYS A 310 -0.06 -10.32 -4.17
C CYS A 310 -1.07 -11.45 -4.34
N LEU A 311 -2.32 -11.12 -4.68
CA LEU A 311 -3.37 -12.09 -4.98
C LEU A 311 -3.03 -12.93 -6.22
N GLY A 312 -2.51 -12.30 -7.27
CA GLY A 312 -2.11 -12.99 -8.52
C GLY A 312 -1.01 -14.03 -8.27
N MET A 313 0.04 -13.68 -7.53
CA MET A 313 1.10 -14.61 -7.15
C MET A 313 0.59 -15.79 -6.31
N ALA A 314 -0.27 -15.52 -5.32
CA ALA A 314 -0.85 -16.56 -4.49
C ALA A 314 -1.74 -17.51 -5.33
N LYS A 315 -2.55 -16.99 -6.25
CA LYS A 315 -3.36 -17.78 -7.19
C LYS A 315 -2.49 -18.61 -8.16
N GLN A 316 -1.38 -18.07 -8.64
CA GLN A 316 -0.42 -18.79 -9.48
C GLN A 316 0.15 -20.02 -8.77
N ALA A 317 0.47 -19.90 -7.48
CA ALA A 317 1.05 -20.98 -6.71
C ALA A 317 0.01 -22.01 -6.21
N TRP A 318 -1.30 -21.69 -6.25
CA TRP A 318 -2.33 -22.48 -5.59
C TRP A 318 -2.47 -23.88 -6.17
N GLN A 319 -2.83 -23.99 -7.47
CA GLN A 319 -3.06 -25.29 -8.09
C GLN A 319 -1.81 -26.19 -8.11
N PRO A 320 -0.61 -25.70 -8.50
CA PRO A 320 0.61 -26.50 -8.43
C PRO A 320 0.93 -27.01 -7.01
N THR A 321 0.56 -26.25 -5.97
CA THR A 321 0.74 -26.69 -4.57
C THR A 321 -0.20 -27.83 -4.22
N LEU A 322 -1.46 -27.78 -4.65
CA LEU A 322 -2.44 -28.87 -4.46
C LEU A 322 -2.00 -30.12 -5.22
N ASP A 323 -1.58 -29.98 -6.47
CA ASP A 323 -1.10 -31.10 -7.30
C ASP A 323 0.10 -31.78 -6.63
N ARG A 324 1.03 -30.99 -6.10
CA ARG A 324 2.17 -31.51 -5.34
C ARG A 324 1.75 -32.23 -4.07
N ALA A 325 0.83 -31.67 -3.30
CA ALA A 325 0.35 -32.27 -2.06
C ALA A 325 -0.36 -33.62 -2.30
N ASN A 326 -1.11 -33.73 -3.39
CA ASN A 326 -1.86 -34.93 -3.75
C ASN A 326 -0.98 -36.00 -4.42
N SER A 327 0.00 -35.64 -5.21
CA SER A 327 0.84 -36.59 -5.97
C SER A 327 2.05 -37.11 -5.18
N ARG A 328 2.59 -36.32 -4.24
CA ARG A 328 3.79 -36.74 -3.50
C ARG A 328 3.47 -37.75 -2.41
N ILE A 329 3.89 -38.98 -2.61
CA ILE A 329 3.79 -40.05 -1.63
C ILE A 329 4.95 -39.96 -0.61
N THR A 330 4.61 -39.97 0.68
CA THR A 330 5.58 -40.03 1.79
C THR A 330 5.09 -41.03 2.82
N PHE A 331 5.94 -41.98 3.23
CA PHE A 331 5.58 -43.02 4.20
C PHE A 331 4.22 -43.67 3.88
N GLY A 332 4.04 -44.07 2.62
CA GLY A 332 2.90 -44.86 2.14
C GLY A 332 1.60 -44.11 1.87
N LYS A 333 1.54 -42.78 1.98
CA LYS A 333 0.35 -41.99 1.64
C LYS A 333 0.67 -40.59 1.08
N PRO A 334 -0.27 -39.97 0.35
CA PRO A 334 -0.11 -38.62 -0.15
C PRO A 334 0.29 -37.61 0.93
N LEU A 335 1.11 -36.63 0.55
CA LEU A 335 1.57 -35.60 1.46
C LEU A 335 0.38 -34.78 2.02
N GLY A 336 -0.62 -34.49 1.20
CA GLY A 336 -1.84 -33.77 1.59
C GLY A 336 -2.72 -34.47 2.62
N GLU A 337 -2.58 -35.80 2.81
CA GLU A 337 -3.28 -36.54 3.86
C GLU A 337 -2.60 -36.45 5.23
N ARG A 338 -1.41 -35.82 5.34
CA ARG A 338 -0.75 -35.58 6.62
C ARG A 338 -1.42 -34.42 7.33
N GLN A 339 -1.87 -34.60 8.58
CA GLN A 339 -2.60 -33.59 9.34
C GLN A 339 -1.93 -32.22 9.33
N THR A 340 -0.60 -32.16 9.52
CA THR A 340 0.14 -30.89 9.48
C THR A 340 0.06 -30.20 8.12
N GLN A 341 0.06 -30.95 7.02
CA GLN A 341 -0.07 -30.41 5.67
C GLN A 341 -1.51 -30.04 5.35
N THR A 342 -2.48 -30.87 5.76
CA THR A 342 -3.90 -30.53 5.61
C THR A 342 -4.24 -29.23 6.33
N MET A 343 -3.76 -29.04 7.56
CA MET A 343 -3.94 -27.78 8.31
C MET A 343 -3.26 -26.59 7.62
N ARG A 344 -2.07 -26.80 7.03
CA ARG A 344 -1.37 -25.77 6.26
C ARG A 344 -2.15 -25.37 5.03
N ILE A 345 -2.63 -26.34 4.25
CA ILE A 345 -3.44 -26.10 3.04
C ILE A 345 -4.75 -25.40 3.41
N GLY A 346 -5.43 -25.81 4.49
CA GLY A 346 -6.63 -25.13 4.98
C GLY A 346 -6.40 -23.66 5.31
N ARG A 347 -5.30 -23.35 6.02
CA ARG A 347 -4.90 -21.97 6.29
C ARG A 347 -4.59 -21.20 5.01
N MET A 348 -3.88 -21.81 4.05
CA MET A 348 -3.59 -21.20 2.75
C MET A 348 -4.87 -20.89 1.97
N ALA A 349 -5.83 -21.80 1.93
CA ALA A 349 -7.14 -21.58 1.31
C ALA A 349 -7.88 -20.40 1.95
N THR A 350 -7.89 -20.35 3.28
CA THR A 350 -8.51 -19.28 4.05
C THR A 350 -7.84 -17.92 3.80
N ASP A 351 -6.50 -17.88 3.76
CA ASP A 351 -5.76 -16.65 3.46
C ASP A 351 -6.00 -16.16 2.04
N LEU A 352 -5.98 -17.06 1.05
CA LEU A 352 -6.24 -16.72 -0.36
C LEU A 352 -7.65 -16.16 -0.54
N PHE A 353 -8.65 -16.80 0.06
CA PHE A 353 -10.04 -16.34 0.06
C PHE A 353 -10.17 -14.96 0.71
N ALA A 354 -9.52 -14.76 1.86
CA ALA A 354 -9.54 -13.50 2.59
C ALA A 354 -8.86 -12.35 1.81
N MET A 355 -7.73 -12.63 1.16
CA MET A 355 -7.05 -11.67 0.28
C MET A 355 -7.94 -11.23 -0.88
N GLU A 356 -8.61 -12.18 -1.56
CA GLU A 356 -9.52 -11.88 -2.67
C GLU A 356 -10.73 -11.08 -2.22
N ALA A 357 -11.33 -11.47 -1.11
CA ALA A 357 -12.47 -10.77 -0.52
C ALA A 357 -12.14 -9.32 -0.16
N LEU A 358 -11.02 -9.12 0.54
CA LEU A 358 -10.57 -7.79 0.97
C LEU A 358 -10.20 -6.90 -0.21
N ALA A 359 -9.39 -7.42 -1.15
CA ALA A 359 -8.97 -6.70 -2.34
C ALA A 359 -10.19 -6.26 -3.16
N SER A 360 -11.11 -7.18 -3.47
CA SER A 360 -12.32 -6.91 -4.25
C SER A 360 -13.23 -5.86 -3.58
N LEU A 361 -13.37 -5.92 -2.24
CA LEU A 361 -14.15 -4.92 -1.51
C LEU A 361 -13.50 -3.53 -1.62
N VAL A 362 -12.19 -3.44 -1.37
CA VAL A 362 -11.48 -2.14 -1.36
C VAL A 362 -11.42 -1.54 -2.77
N TRP A 363 -11.29 -2.35 -3.83
CA TRP A 363 -11.37 -1.86 -5.23
C TRP A 363 -12.72 -1.21 -5.52
N ARG A 364 -13.82 -1.87 -5.14
CA ARG A 364 -15.17 -1.32 -5.31
C ARG A 364 -15.43 -0.08 -4.45
N MET A 365 -14.85 -0.01 -3.25
CA MET A 365 -14.87 1.20 -2.43
C MET A 365 -14.09 2.34 -3.09
N ALA A 366 -12.92 2.04 -3.69
CA ALA A 366 -12.10 3.00 -4.42
C ALA A 366 -12.81 3.62 -5.64
N ASP A 367 -13.71 2.86 -6.28
CA ASP A 367 -14.53 3.36 -7.38
C ASP A 367 -15.56 4.42 -6.92
N GLN A 368 -15.82 4.55 -5.60
CA GLN A 368 -16.72 5.54 -5.04
C GLN A 368 -15.98 6.84 -4.69
N LYS A 369 -16.14 7.87 -5.50
CA LYS A 369 -15.47 9.17 -5.33
C LYS A 369 -15.76 9.87 -3.98
N SER A 370 -16.87 9.52 -3.33
CA SER A 370 -17.29 10.08 -2.03
C SER A 370 -16.65 9.38 -0.83
N TYR A 371 -15.94 8.25 -1.03
CA TYR A 371 -15.31 7.48 0.04
C TYR A 371 -13.88 7.94 0.24
N ASP A 372 -13.48 8.08 1.50
CA ASP A 372 -12.07 8.23 1.88
C ASP A 372 -11.54 6.86 2.31
N ILE A 373 -10.80 6.22 1.42
CA ILE A 373 -10.32 4.85 1.61
C ILE A 373 -8.86 4.78 2.10
N ARG A 374 -8.28 5.86 2.60
CA ARG A 374 -6.84 5.89 2.97
C ARG A 374 -6.48 4.84 4.02
N ILE A 375 -7.35 4.63 5.01
CA ILE A 375 -7.17 3.63 6.05
C ILE A 375 -7.36 2.23 5.45
N GLU A 376 -8.44 2.02 4.71
CA GLU A 376 -8.76 0.75 4.04
C GLU A 376 -7.65 0.35 3.05
N ALA A 377 -7.09 1.31 2.30
CA ALA A 377 -5.97 1.09 1.39
C ALA A 377 -4.70 0.61 2.13
N ALA A 378 -4.37 1.25 3.24
CA ALA A 378 -3.23 0.85 4.06
C ALA A 378 -3.42 -0.56 4.64
N LEU A 379 -4.62 -0.87 5.16
CA LEU A 379 -4.96 -2.19 5.70
C LEU A 379 -4.96 -3.27 4.62
N ALA A 380 -5.49 -2.99 3.43
CA ALA A 380 -5.48 -3.95 2.32
C ALA A 380 -4.05 -4.25 1.86
N LYS A 381 -3.19 -3.23 1.77
CA LYS A 381 -1.78 -3.41 1.41
C LYS A 381 -1.04 -4.27 2.44
N THR A 382 -1.12 -3.93 3.71
CA THR A 382 -0.42 -4.66 4.77
C THR A 382 -0.93 -6.08 4.88
N PHE A 383 -2.24 -6.28 4.91
CA PHE A 383 -2.85 -7.61 4.94
C PHE A 383 -2.44 -8.48 3.75
N CYS A 384 -2.63 -8.01 2.51
CA CYS A 384 -2.35 -8.81 1.33
C CYS A 384 -0.86 -9.13 1.17
N SER A 385 0.05 -8.19 1.46
CA SER A 385 1.49 -8.45 1.34
C SER A 385 2.00 -9.43 2.41
N GLU A 386 1.56 -9.31 3.67
CA GLU A 386 1.94 -10.25 4.74
C GLU A 386 1.33 -11.66 4.52
N LYS A 387 0.09 -11.72 4.02
CA LYS A 387 -0.54 -13.00 3.71
C LYS A 387 0.08 -13.70 2.51
N ALA A 388 0.41 -12.96 1.45
CA ALA A 388 1.05 -13.52 0.25
C ALA A 388 2.40 -14.16 0.57
N ILE A 389 3.27 -13.49 1.34
CA ILE A 389 4.55 -14.08 1.70
C ILE A 389 4.40 -15.31 2.59
N ARG A 390 3.47 -15.30 3.55
CA ARG A 390 3.18 -16.47 4.37
C ARG A 390 2.67 -17.62 3.51
N PHE A 391 1.72 -17.35 2.61
CA PHE A 391 1.16 -18.32 1.68
C PHE A 391 2.25 -18.97 0.81
N LEU A 392 3.11 -18.17 0.19
CA LEU A 392 4.16 -18.66 -0.69
C LEU A 392 5.24 -19.45 0.07
N LYS A 393 5.59 -19.05 1.28
CA LYS A 393 6.49 -19.83 2.14
C LYS A 393 5.87 -21.16 2.59
N ASP A 394 4.58 -21.19 2.88
CA ASP A 394 3.85 -22.44 3.16
C ASP A 394 3.80 -23.35 1.93
N ALA A 395 3.57 -22.79 0.75
CA ALA A 395 3.63 -23.50 -0.53
C ALA A 395 5.04 -24.09 -0.77
N GLN A 396 6.08 -23.28 -0.58
CA GLN A 396 7.48 -23.73 -0.71
C GLN A 396 7.81 -24.92 0.19
N ILE A 397 7.29 -24.94 1.43
CA ILE A 397 7.46 -26.09 2.33
C ILE A 397 6.76 -27.34 1.79
N ILE A 398 5.58 -27.22 1.19
CA ILE A 398 4.87 -28.35 0.54
C ILE A 398 5.67 -28.88 -0.63
N PHE A 399 6.30 -28.00 -1.41
CA PHE A 399 7.20 -28.40 -2.50
C PHE A 399 8.47 -29.09 -1.98
N GLY A 400 8.95 -28.73 -0.77
CA GLY A 400 10.19 -29.23 -0.19
C GLY A 400 11.41 -28.78 -0.97
N GLY A 401 12.39 -29.67 -1.23
CA GLY A 401 13.59 -29.34 -2.01
C GLY A 401 13.29 -28.73 -3.38
N MET A 402 12.25 -29.20 -4.05
CA MET A 402 11.80 -28.64 -5.33
C MET A 402 11.35 -27.19 -5.25
N GLY A 403 10.88 -26.73 -4.07
CA GLY A 403 10.47 -25.35 -3.87
C GLY A 403 11.64 -24.40 -3.59
N TYR A 404 12.82 -24.95 -3.29
CA TYR A 404 14.03 -24.19 -3.03
C TYR A 404 14.98 -24.16 -4.25
N GLU A 405 14.88 -25.17 -5.12
CA GLU A 405 15.64 -25.27 -6.36
C GLU A 405 15.00 -24.43 -7.47
N THR A 406 15.84 -23.79 -8.30
CA THR A 406 15.38 -22.95 -9.42
C THR A 406 14.61 -23.77 -10.46
N ALA A 407 13.68 -23.14 -11.16
CA ALA A 407 12.92 -23.76 -12.25
C ALA A 407 13.85 -24.30 -13.34
N GLU A 408 14.83 -23.49 -13.79
CA GLU A 408 15.81 -23.84 -14.81
C GLU A 408 16.64 -25.09 -14.44
N SER A 409 17.11 -25.21 -13.19
CA SER A 409 17.85 -26.37 -12.71
C SER A 409 17.02 -27.67 -12.80
N ARG A 410 15.73 -27.61 -12.49
CA ARG A 410 14.85 -28.77 -12.57
C ARG A 410 14.50 -29.14 -14.01
N GLN A 411 14.23 -28.17 -14.86
CA GLN A 411 13.95 -28.38 -16.28
C GLN A 411 15.15 -29.03 -17.00
N ALA A 412 16.37 -28.71 -16.62
CA ALA A 412 17.58 -29.34 -17.17
C ALA A 412 17.63 -30.85 -16.93
N ARG A 413 16.86 -31.38 -15.95
CA ARG A 413 16.70 -32.82 -15.68
C ARG A 413 15.39 -33.40 -16.24
N GLY A 414 14.58 -32.59 -16.96
CA GLY A 414 13.28 -33.01 -17.47
C GLY A 414 12.16 -32.99 -16.41
N GLU A 415 12.35 -32.30 -15.28
CA GLU A 415 11.33 -32.11 -14.25
C GLU A 415 10.49 -30.84 -14.50
N PRO A 416 9.25 -30.75 -13.97
CA PRO A 416 8.46 -29.52 -14.05
C PRO A 416 9.16 -28.32 -13.39
N GLY A 417 9.31 -27.23 -14.13
CA GLY A 417 10.01 -26.01 -13.73
C GLY A 417 9.14 -24.96 -13.04
N PHE A 418 8.19 -25.33 -12.16
CA PHE A 418 7.38 -24.30 -11.49
C PHE A 418 8.24 -23.38 -10.60
N PRO A 419 8.21 -22.04 -10.77
CA PRO A 419 9.16 -21.09 -10.19
C PRO A 419 8.80 -20.71 -8.74
N MET A 420 8.68 -21.70 -7.83
CA MET A 420 8.24 -21.47 -6.45
C MET A 420 9.21 -20.57 -5.68
N GLU A 421 10.52 -20.79 -5.84
CA GLU A 421 11.54 -20.01 -5.16
C GLU A 421 11.55 -18.55 -5.62
N GLN A 422 11.31 -18.32 -6.92
CA GLN A 422 11.20 -16.99 -7.50
C GLN A 422 9.98 -16.24 -6.93
N LEU A 423 8.81 -16.89 -6.85
CA LEU A 423 7.61 -16.28 -6.28
C LEU A 423 7.82 -15.83 -4.82
N VAL A 424 8.59 -16.59 -4.04
CA VAL A 424 8.94 -16.21 -2.67
C VAL A 424 9.83 -14.95 -2.66
N ARG A 425 10.87 -14.90 -3.49
CA ARG A 425 11.77 -13.72 -3.62
C ARG A 425 11.01 -12.48 -4.08
N ASP A 426 10.16 -12.64 -5.08
CA ASP A 426 9.36 -11.56 -5.66
C ASP A 426 8.39 -10.96 -4.63
N ALA A 427 7.83 -11.78 -3.75
CA ALA A 427 6.83 -11.35 -2.78
C ALA A 427 7.39 -10.46 -1.65
N GLU A 428 8.68 -10.63 -1.29
CA GLU A 428 9.30 -9.87 -0.18
C GLU A 428 9.28 -8.35 -0.41
N MET A 429 9.40 -7.92 -1.66
CA MET A 429 9.37 -6.49 -2.01
C MET A 429 8.07 -5.81 -1.57
N TYR A 430 6.92 -6.49 -1.64
CA TYR A 430 5.62 -5.87 -1.36
C TYR A 430 5.38 -5.55 0.12
N ARG A 431 6.17 -6.12 1.03
CA ARG A 431 6.17 -5.72 2.45
C ARG A 431 6.88 -4.38 2.66
N ILE A 432 7.82 -4.02 1.78
CA ILE A 432 8.72 -2.87 1.88
C ILE A 432 8.21 -1.71 1.04
N GLY A 433 7.89 -1.94 -0.23
CA GLY A 433 7.49 -0.91 -1.19
C GLY A 433 6.19 -0.19 -0.84
N GLU A 434 6.07 1.08 -1.26
CA GLU A 434 4.93 1.98 -1.05
C GLU A 434 4.49 2.16 0.41
N GLY A 435 5.44 2.14 1.31
CA GLY A 435 5.25 2.17 2.76
C GLY A 435 5.35 0.78 3.37
N ALA A 436 6.47 0.54 4.06
CA ALA A 436 6.66 -0.71 4.78
C ALA A 436 5.55 -0.95 5.82
N THR A 437 5.29 -2.22 6.15
CA THR A 437 4.29 -2.60 7.17
C THR A 437 4.51 -1.83 8.47
N ASP A 438 5.77 -1.68 8.91
CA ASP A 438 6.14 -0.93 10.12
C ASP A 438 5.89 0.59 10.03
N ILE A 439 5.62 1.13 8.84
CA ILE A 439 5.25 2.52 8.62
C ILE A 439 3.73 2.67 8.49
N LEU A 440 3.07 1.74 7.80
CA LEU A 440 1.62 1.82 7.57
C LEU A 440 0.80 1.50 8.81
N ARG A 441 1.22 0.56 9.66
CA ARG A 441 0.51 0.27 10.91
C ARG A 441 0.48 1.46 11.88
N PRO A 442 1.60 2.14 12.19
CA PRO A 442 1.58 3.41 12.91
C PRO A 442 0.73 4.50 12.24
N PHE A 443 0.72 4.56 10.89
CA PHE A 443 -0.16 5.46 10.17
C PHE A 443 -1.65 5.17 10.49
N VAL A 444 -2.09 3.92 10.38
CA VAL A 444 -3.47 3.50 10.71
C VAL A 444 -3.82 3.83 12.15
N ALA A 445 -2.92 3.52 13.10
CA ALA A 445 -3.13 3.83 14.50
C ALA A 445 -3.30 5.33 14.74
N ARG A 446 -2.52 6.17 14.06
CA ARG A 446 -2.63 7.62 14.15
C ARG A 446 -3.95 8.12 13.61
N GLU A 447 -4.42 7.61 12.47
CA GLU A 447 -5.74 7.95 11.93
C GLU A 447 -6.85 7.51 12.91
N ALA A 448 -6.70 6.37 13.58
CA ALA A 448 -7.62 5.92 14.63
C ALA A 448 -7.66 6.84 15.87
N LEU A 449 -6.53 7.45 16.22
CA LEU A 449 -6.40 8.38 17.36
C LEU A 449 -6.81 9.82 16.99
N SER A 450 -6.71 10.20 15.72
CA SER A 450 -6.88 11.57 15.22
C SER A 450 -8.20 12.23 15.66
N PRO A 451 -9.37 11.57 15.58
CA PRO A 451 -10.63 12.18 16.01
C PRO A 451 -10.68 12.55 17.49
N HIS A 452 -9.93 11.83 18.31
CA HIS A 452 -9.81 12.12 19.74
C HIS A 452 -8.82 13.25 20.01
N LEU A 453 -7.69 13.28 19.30
CA LEU A 453 -6.68 14.33 19.40
C LEU A 453 -7.23 15.68 18.92
N GLU A 454 -7.97 15.70 17.83
CA GLU A 454 -8.66 16.92 17.34
C GLU A 454 -9.63 17.51 18.36
N ARG A 455 -10.45 16.64 18.99
CA ARG A 455 -11.37 17.09 20.06
C ARG A 455 -10.64 17.63 21.28
N ALA A 456 -9.50 17.04 21.64
CA ALA A 456 -8.71 17.43 22.78
C ALA A 456 -7.71 18.55 22.48
N ARG A 457 -7.55 18.95 21.23
CA ARG A 457 -6.49 19.83 20.73
C ARG A 457 -6.36 21.10 21.56
N VAL A 458 -7.45 21.87 21.73
CA VAL A 458 -7.46 23.14 22.49
C VAL A 458 -7.06 22.91 23.96
N TYR A 459 -7.45 21.78 24.55
CA TYR A 459 -7.06 21.42 25.92
C TYR A 459 -5.59 21.04 26.03
N LEU A 460 -5.02 20.41 24.99
CA LEU A 460 -3.63 19.94 24.92
C LEU A 460 -2.65 21.07 24.52
N GLU A 461 -3.12 22.09 23.79
CA GLU A 461 -2.33 23.27 23.43
C GLU A 461 -1.89 24.02 24.71
N GLY A 462 -0.60 24.36 24.78
CA GLY A 462 -0.03 25.11 25.90
C GLY A 462 -0.56 26.56 26.01
N GLY A 463 -0.38 27.20 27.16
CA GLY A 463 -0.69 28.62 27.33
C GLY A 463 -2.10 28.97 27.84
N LEU A 464 -2.98 27.99 28.06
CA LEU A 464 -4.30 28.23 28.64
C LEU A 464 -4.22 28.60 30.12
N THR A 465 -4.98 29.62 30.54
CA THR A 465 -5.21 29.95 31.96
C THR A 465 -5.93 28.78 32.66
N ARG A 466 -5.81 28.65 33.97
CA ARG A 466 -6.51 27.58 34.74
C ARG A 466 -8.02 27.60 34.50
N ALA A 467 -8.64 28.76 34.39
CA ALA A 467 -10.08 28.92 34.14
C ALA A 467 -10.45 28.44 32.70
N ALA A 468 -9.66 28.81 31.68
CA ALA A 468 -9.85 28.37 30.32
C ALA A 468 -9.67 26.85 30.20
N LYS A 469 -8.64 26.28 30.84
CA LYS A 469 -8.38 24.85 30.87
C LYS A 469 -9.53 24.05 31.50
N ARG A 470 -10.12 24.56 32.61
CA ARG A 470 -11.31 23.97 33.23
C ARG A 470 -12.53 24.02 32.31
N ARG A 471 -12.74 25.12 31.58
CA ARG A 471 -13.84 25.27 30.62
C ARG A 471 -13.71 24.27 29.47
N GLU A 472 -12.52 24.13 28.89
CA GLU A 472 -12.27 23.17 27.80
C GLU A 472 -12.42 21.72 28.29
N TRP A 473 -11.97 21.39 29.50
CA TRP A 473 -12.18 20.08 30.11
C TRP A 473 -13.69 19.75 30.27
N LEU A 474 -14.49 20.72 30.72
CA LEU A 474 -15.95 20.54 30.80
C LEU A 474 -16.60 20.33 29.42
N LYS A 475 -16.11 21.01 28.37
CA LYS A 475 -16.57 20.74 26.98
C LYS A 475 -16.22 19.33 26.55
N LEU A 476 -15.00 18.87 26.82
CA LEU A 476 -14.59 17.50 26.55
C LEU A 476 -15.49 16.49 27.26
N LEU A 477 -15.78 16.68 28.54
CA LEU A 477 -16.68 15.79 29.28
C LEU A 477 -18.07 15.77 28.67
N ARG A 478 -18.64 16.92 28.33
CA ARG A 478 -19.96 17.01 27.68
C ARG A 478 -20.02 16.28 26.34
N GLY A 479 -18.92 16.20 25.61
CA GLY A 479 -18.81 15.44 24.36
C GLY A 479 -18.55 13.95 24.58
N TYR A 480 -17.62 13.61 25.49
CA TYR A 480 -17.20 12.23 25.69
C TYR A 480 -18.16 11.39 26.51
N VAL A 481 -18.84 11.96 27.53
CA VAL A 481 -19.76 11.19 28.37
C VAL A 481 -20.93 10.60 27.56
N PRO A 482 -21.69 11.38 26.76
CA PRO A 482 -22.77 10.82 25.94
C PRO A 482 -22.24 9.84 24.88
N TRP A 483 -21.08 10.12 24.28
CA TRP A 483 -20.46 9.23 23.31
C TRP A 483 -20.07 7.89 23.95
N TYR A 484 -19.42 7.91 25.12
CA TYR A 484 -19.03 6.70 25.85
C TYR A 484 -20.24 5.88 26.30
N LEU A 485 -21.26 6.54 26.85
CA LEU A 485 -22.51 5.87 27.23
C LEU A 485 -23.21 5.26 26.01
N GLY A 486 -23.13 5.93 24.85
CA GLY A 486 -23.63 5.42 23.58
C GLY A 486 -22.90 4.14 23.12
N LEU A 487 -21.62 3.96 23.49
CA LEU A 487 -20.86 2.73 23.18
C LEU A 487 -21.27 1.53 24.05
N LEU A 488 -22.01 1.74 25.14
CA LEU A 488 -22.55 0.66 25.97
C LEU A 488 -23.85 0.09 25.39
N ARG A 489 -24.53 0.83 24.51
CA ARG A 489 -25.76 0.41 23.88
C ARG A 489 -25.47 -0.30 22.54
N ARG A 490 -26.17 -1.43 22.32
CA ARG A 490 -26.13 -2.13 21.02
C ARG A 490 -26.78 -1.26 19.95
N ARG A 491 -26.19 -1.24 18.76
CA ARG A 491 -26.77 -0.60 17.57
C ARG A 491 -27.27 -1.69 16.62
N PRO A 492 -28.48 -1.55 16.07
CA PRO A 492 -28.95 -2.42 15.00
C PRO A 492 -28.08 -2.20 13.75
N LEU A 493 -28.00 -3.21 12.92
CA LEU A 493 -27.48 -3.07 11.57
C LEU A 493 -28.49 -2.32 10.71
N PRO A 494 -28.05 -1.61 9.65
CA PRO A 494 -28.98 -1.04 8.66
C PRO A 494 -29.85 -2.13 8.01
N ASP A 495 -31.11 -1.84 7.69
CA ASP A 495 -32.06 -2.80 7.09
C ASP A 495 -31.50 -3.53 5.87
N ARG A 496 -30.76 -2.83 5.00
CA ARG A 496 -30.11 -3.42 3.83
C ARG A 496 -29.11 -4.53 4.18
N VAL A 497 -28.56 -4.50 5.39
CA VAL A 497 -27.62 -5.51 5.90
C VAL A 497 -28.37 -6.62 6.61
N GLU A 498 -29.43 -6.30 7.34
CA GLU A 498 -30.27 -7.29 8.05
C GLU A 498 -31.02 -8.23 7.09
N LEU A 499 -31.39 -7.75 5.91
CA LEU A 499 -32.04 -8.54 4.85
C LEU A 499 -31.09 -9.50 4.11
N ARG A 500 -29.81 -9.51 4.45
CA ARG A 500 -28.81 -10.40 3.87
C ARG A 500 -28.79 -11.77 4.55
N HIS A 501 -27.95 -12.66 4.01
CA HIS A 501 -27.76 -13.98 4.59
C HIS A 501 -27.41 -13.92 6.09
N ARG A 502 -28.01 -14.79 6.92
CA ARG A 502 -27.82 -14.82 8.37
C ARG A 502 -26.36 -14.77 8.82
N LYS A 503 -25.47 -15.52 8.15
CA LYS A 503 -24.02 -15.53 8.47
C LYS A 503 -23.35 -14.17 8.22
N VAL A 504 -23.82 -13.37 7.25
CA VAL A 504 -23.34 -11.99 7.06
C VAL A 504 -23.72 -11.15 8.27
N SER A 505 -25.00 -11.17 8.65
CA SER A 505 -25.51 -10.39 9.78
C SER A 505 -24.77 -10.76 11.10
N GLU A 506 -24.52 -12.03 11.34
CA GLU A 506 -23.77 -12.51 12.52
C GLU A 506 -22.36 -11.91 12.59
N LYS A 507 -21.62 -11.94 11.47
CA LYS A 507 -20.24 -11.43 11.39
C LYS A 507 -20.19 -9.90 11.49
N LEU A 508 -21.11 -9.21 10.85
CA LEU A 508 -21.18 -7.74 10.94
C LEU A 508 -21.67 -7.25 12.31
N LEU A 509 -22.54 -7.99 13.00
CA LEU A 509 -22.91 -7.74 14.41
C LEU A 509 -21.73 -7.96 15.35
N PHE A 510 -20.86 -8.94 15.06
CA PHE A 510 -19.61 -9.08 15.80
C PHE A 510 -18.70 -7.87 15.57
N ALA A 511 -18.52 -7.44 14.30
CA ALA A 511 -17.69 -6.29 13.96
C ALA A 511 -18.21 -4.99 14.64
N GLU A 512 -19.52 -4.79 14.73
CA GLU A 512 -20.15 -3.68 15.46
C GLU A 512 -19.79 -3.73 16.95
N ARG A 513 -19.94 -4.89 17.60
CA ARG A 513 -19.61 -5.07 19.03
C ARG A 513 -18.13 -4.88 19.31
N ALA A 514 -17.27 -5.44 18.46
CA ALA A 514 -15.82 -5.30 18.54
C ALA A 514 -15.39 -3.84 18.36
N SER A 515 -15.96 -3.12 17.39
CA SER A 515 -15.72 -1.69 17.17
C SER A 515 -15.98 -0.85 18.44
N ARG A 516 -17.08 -1.09 19.15
CA ARG A 516 -17.36 -0.40 20.42
C ARG A 516 -16.35 -0.76 21.53
N ARG A 517 -15.90 -2.01 21.59
CA ARG A 517 -14.83 -2.44 22.53
C ARG A 517 -13.53 -1.72 22.20
N VAL A 518 -13.13 -1.71 20.92
CA VAL A 518 -11.91 -1.05 20.43
C VAL A 518 -11.93 0.43 20.74
N ALA A 519 -12.99 1.14 20.42
CA ALA A 519 -13.13 2.57 20.69
C ALA A 519 -12.96 2.91 22.19
N ARG A 520 -13.56 2.12 23.10
CA ARG A 520 -13.38 2.28 24.55
C ARG A 520 -11.95 1.98 24.98
N THR A 521 -11.34 0.95 24.42
CA THR A 521 -9.96 0.58 24.75
C THR A 521 -8.95 1.59 24.24
N ILE A 522 -9.17 2.17 23.06
CA ILE A 522 -8.37 3.29 22.53
C ILE A 522 -8.45 4.50 23.48
N LEU A 523 -9.67 4.90 23.88
CA LEU A 523 -9.84 6.00 24.84
C LEU A 523 -9.11 5.71 26.16
N TYR A 524 -9.23 4.48 26.67
CA TYR A 524 -8.51 4.08 27.88
C TYR A 524 -6.98 4.17 27.69
N ALA A 525 -6.46 3.66 26.58
CA ALA A 525 -5.03 3.72 26.27
C ALA A 525 -4.53 5.17 26.19
N MET A 526 -5.27 6.05 25.51
CA MET A 526 -4.96 7.49 25.44
C MET A 526 -4.94 8.13 26.82
N ALA A 527 -5.94 7.86 27.67
CA ALA A 527 -6.01 8.42 29.02
C ALA A 527 -4.88 7.90 29.93
N ARG A 528 -4.53 6.60 29.79
CA ARG A 528 -3.55 5.90 30.62
C ARG A 528 -2.11 6.19 30.25
N TYR A 529 -1.80 6.14 28.93
CA TYR A 529 -0.43 6.24 28.40
C TYR A 529 -0.07 7.63 27.88
N ARG A 530 -1.06 8.46 27.58
CA ARG A 530 -0.90 9.86 27.16
C ARG A 530 0.14 9.99 26.01
N GLU A 531 1.14 10.86 26.20
CA GLU A 531 2.18 11.10 25.20
C GLU A 531 3.01 9.84 24.86
N ALA A 532 3.20 8.94 25.83
CA ALA A 532 3.94 7.71 25.59
C ALA A 532 3.29 6.81 24.51
N LEU A 533 1.97 6.94 24.29
CA LEU A 533 1.27 6.18 23.23
C LEU A 533 1.75 6.60 21.82
N ARG A 534 2.29 7.80 21.68
CA ARG A 534 2.83 8.31 20.41
C ARG A 534 4.00 7.46 19.92
N ASP A 535 4.83 6.98 20.83
CA ASP A 535 6.06 6.24 20.54
C ASP A 535 5.90 4.73 20.80
N ASP A 536 4.73 4.29 21.29
CA ASP A 536 4.42 2.90 21.58
C ASP A 536 3.93 2.15 20.33
N GLN A 537 4.86 1.83 19.44
CA GLN A 537 4.58 1.13 18.19
C GLN A 537 3.96 -0.25 18.40
N GLY A 538 4.24 -0.93 19.53
CA GLY A 538 3.61 -2.20 19.88
C GLY A 538 2.09 -2.07 20.01
N ARG A 539 1.60 -1.04 20.72
CA ARG A 539 0.16 -0.75 20.79
C ARG A 539 -0.41 -0.23 19.48
N GLN A 540 0.34 0.58 18.74
CA GLN A 540 -0.08 1.07 17.44
C GLN A 540 -0.29 -0.08 16.45
N ASN A 541 0.62 -1.06 16.41
CA ASN A 541 0.48 -2.26 15.58
C ASN A 541 -0.78 -3.04 15.92
N ARG A 542 -1.10 -3.23 17.23
CA ARG A 542 -2.34 -3.91 17.64
C ARG A 542 -3.61 -3.20 17.17
N ILE A 543 -3.63 -1.85 17.19
CA ILE A 543 -4.77 -1.08 16.66
C ILE A 543 -4.95 -1.35 15.16
N ALA A 544 -3.86 -1.35 14.41
CA ALA A 544 -3.90 -1.63 12.97
C ALA A 544 -4.33 -3.08 12.67
N GLU A 545 -3.80 -4.06 13.38
CA GLU A 545 -4.15 -5.48 13.22
C GLU A 545 -5.62 -5.76 13.56
N ILE A 546 -6.17 -5.10 14.58
CA ILE A 546 -7.61 -5.16 14.86
C ILE A 546 -8.40 -4.61 13.68
N GLY A 547 -7.94 -3.51 13.08
CA GLY A 547 -8.55 -2.92 11.89
C GLY A 547 -8.50 -3.85 10.69
N GLU A 548 -7.34 -4.48 10.42
CA GLU A 548 -7.16 -5.50 9.37
C GLU A 548 -8.18 -6.63 9.52
N ASP A 549 -8.28 -7.21 10.72
CA ASP A 549 -9.19 -8.32 10.99
C ASP A 549 -10.66 -7.92 10.86
N LEU A 550 -11.08 -6.76 11.42
CA LEU A 550 -12.47 -6.31 11.35
C LEU A 550 -12.94 -6.01 9.93
N LEU A 551 -12.10 -5.34 9.14
CA LEU A 551 -12.40 -5.06 7.73
C LEU A 551 -12.48 -6.37 6.93
N THR A 552 -11.57 -7.30 7.18
CA THR A 552 -11.50 -8.58 6.44
C THR A 552 -12.64 -9.52 6.84
N ILE A 553 -13.08 -9.54 8.11
CA ILE A 553 -14.29 -10.27 8.54
C ILE A 553 -15.49 -9.81 7.71
N ALA A 554 -15.68 -8.50 7.58
CA ALA A 554 -16.77 -7.96 6.78
C ALA A 554 -16.63 -8.31 5.30
N ALA A 555 -15.42 -8.19 4.74
CA ALA A 555 -15.14 -8.52 3.35
C ALA A 555 -15.41 -9.98 3.03
N THR A 556 -14.91 -10.93 3.85
CA THR A 556 -15.10 -12.38 3.64
C THR A 556 -16.54 -12.79 3.74
N ALA A 557 -17.32 -12.20 4.66
CA ALA A 557 -18.75 -12.48 4.78
C ALA A 557 -19.54 -12.04 3.53
N LEU A 558 -19.26 -10.84 3.03
CA LEU A 558 -19.91 -10.31 1.83
C LEU A 558 -19.49 -11.06 0.56
N HIS A 559 -18.23 -11.47 0.50
CA HIS A 559 -17.69 -12.23 -0.64
C HIS A 559 -18.28 -13.64 -0.70
N ALA A 560 -18.38 -14.34 0.45
CA ALA A 560 -19.00 -15.64 0.53
C ALA A 560 -20.49 -15.60 0.09
N GLU A 561 -21.24 -14.59 0.52
CA GLU A 561 -22.62 -14.39 0.08
C GLU A 561 -22.70 -14.17 -1.45
N ALA A 562 -21.82 -13.35 -2.00
CA ALA A 562 -21.79 -13.07 -3.43
C ALA A 562 -21.49 -14.33 -4.25
N LEU A 563 -20.52 -15.14 -3.84
CA LEU A 563 -20.16 -16.41 -4.50
C LEU A 563 -21.29 -17.44 -4.38
N GLN A 564 -21.89 -17.59 -3.20
CA GLN A 564 -23.02 -18.49 -3.02
C GLN A 564 -24.20 -18.11 -3.94
N ARG A 565 -24.50 -16.81 -4.08
CA ARG A 565 -25.56 -16.34 -4.99
C ARG A 565 -25.22 -16.58 -6.46
N ALA A 566 -23.96 -16.42 -6.85
CA ALA A 566 -23.53 -16.53 -8.24
C ALA A 566 -23.35 -17.99 -8.71
N GLN A 567 -22.86 -18.87 -7.83
CA GLN A 567 -22.41 -20.22 -8.17
C GLN A 567 -23.20 -21.32 -7.48
N GLY A 568 -24.08 -20.99 -6.52
CA GLY A 568 -24.81 -21.96 -5.71
C GLY A 568 -23.96 -22.71 -4.68
N ASP A 569 -22.66 -22.39 -4.58
CA ASP A 569 -21.72 -23.08 -3.70
C ASP A 569 -21.83 -22.56 -2.26
N GLY A 570 -22.42 -23.38 -1.40
CA GLY A 570 -22.51 -23.10 0.04
C GLY A 570 -21.23 -23.43 0.83
N GLN A 571 -20.29 -24.19 0.26
CA GLN A 571 -19.04 -24.59 0.95
C GLN A 571 -18.08 -23.41 1.14
N VAL A 572 -18.23 -22.36 0.34
CA VAL A 572 -17.41 -21.13 0.51
C VAL A 572 -17.54 -20.51 1.92
N TRP A 573 -18.62 -20.82 2.64
CA TRP A 573 -18.80 -20.37 4.03
C TRP A 573 -17.81 -20.99 5.01
N ASP A 574 -17.26 -22.18 4.71
CA ASP A 574 -16.26 -22.83 5.56
C ASP A 574 -14.99 -21.95 5.62
N LEU A 575 -14.61 -21.34 4.49
CA LEU A 575 -13.47 -20.41 4.42
C LEU A 575 -13.74 -19.12 5.21
N ALA A 576 -14.93 -18.53 5.05
CA ALA A 576 -15.32 -17.34 5.79
C ALA A 576 -15.47 -17.59 7.30
N ASP A 577 -15.98 -18.74 7.69
CA ASP A 577 -16.14 -19.13 9.11
C ASP A 577 -14.79 -19.43 9.75
N GLU A 578 -13.87 -20.08 9.04
CA GLU A 578 -12.51 -20.34 9.55
C GLU A 578 -11.73 -19.03 9.73
N PHE A 579 -11.77 -18.13 8.73
CA PHE A 579 -11.16 -16.80 8.90
C PHE A 579 -11.75 -16.05 10.09
N PHE A 580 -13.07 -16.06 10.21
CA PHE A 580 -13.77 -15.40 11.33
C PHE A 580 -13.31 -15.94 12.69
N ARG A 581 -13.23 -17.26 12.85
CA ARG A 581 -12.79 -17.92 14.09
C ARG A 581 -11.37 -17.50 14.49
N GLU A 582 -10.44 -17.50 13.53
CA GLU A 582 -9.06 -17.06 13.77
C GLU A 582 -8.97 -15.55 14.07
N ALA A 583 -9.68 -14.73 13.31
CA ALA A 583 -9.67 -13.29 13.48
C ALA A 583 -10.24 -12.85 14.84
N VAL A 584 -11.31 -13.50 15.32
CA VAL A 584 -11.86 -13.25 16.66
C VAL A 584 -10.78 -13.46 17.74
N THR A 585 -10.04 -14.57 17.65
CA THR A 585 -8.96 -14.87 18.59
C THR A 585 -7.85 -13.79 18.57
N ARG A 586 -7.44 -13.35 17.37
CA ARG A 586 -6.44 -12.27 17.23
C ARG A 586 -6.96 -10.93 17.75
N ILE A 587 -8.21 -10.56 17.45
CA ILE A 587 -8.83 -9.32 17.92
C ILE A 587 -8.87 -9.30 19.45
N ASP A 588 -9.30 -10.39 20.10
CA ASP A 588 -9.37 -10.47 21.56
C ASP A 588 -7.99 -10.34 22.21
N ALA A 589 -6.99 -11.03 21.66
CA ALA A 589 -5.61 -10.92 22.11
C ALA A 589 -5.05 -9.49 21.96
N ASN A 590 -5.30 -8.85 20.82
CA ASN A 590 -4.83 -7.49 20.55
C ASN A 590 -5.54 -6.45 21.44
N ILE A 591 -6.85 -6.56 21.67
CA ILE A 591 -7.58 -5.71 22.62
C ILE A 591 -7.03 -5.86 24.04
N ALA A 592 -6.75 -7.07 24.48
CA ALA A 592 -6.13 -7.32 25.79
C ALA A 592 -4.72 -6.71 25.85
N GLY A 593 -3.94 -6.85 24.77
CA GLY A 593 -2.60 -6.30 24.63
C GLY A 593 -2.53 -4.77 24.60
N LEU A 594 -3.59 -4.09 24.20
CA LEU A 594 -3.68 -2.62 24.32
C LEU A 594 -3.71 -2.16 25.78
N VAL A 595 -4.30 -2.96 26.66
CA VAL A 595 -4.43 -2.64 28.09
C VAL A 595 -3.20 -3.11 28.85
N ARG A 596 -2.80 -4.37 28.64
CA ARG A 596 -1.66 -5.00 29.31
C ARG A 596 -0.83 -5.78 28.31
N ASN A 597 0.47 -5.50 28.26
CA ASN A 597 1.44 -6.23 27.45
C ASN A 597 2.81 -6.21 28.15
N ALA A 598 3.73 -7.00 27.61
CA ALA A 598 5.11 -7.09 28.06
C ALA A 598 6.11 -6.52 27.03
N ASP A 599 5.68 -5.66 26.12
CA ASP A 599 6.49 -5.13 25.00
C ASP A 599 7.76 -4.41 25.46
N HIS A 600 7.74 -3.86 26.68
CA HIS A 600 8.92 -3.23 27.28
C HIS A 600 10.08 -4.20 27.52
N GLN A 601 9.81 -5.51 27.69
CA GLN A 601 10.86 -6.52 27.92
C GLN A 601 11.71 -6.77 26.67
N PRO A 602 11.13 -7.18 25.50
CA PRO A 602 11.92 -7.32 24.28
C PRO A 602 12.56 -5.99 23.83
N ALA A 603 11.89 -4.84 24.03
CA ALA A 603 12.47 -3.54 23.72
C ALA A 603 13.71 -3.25 24.57
N ALA A 604 13.69 -3.55 25.88
CA ALA A 604 14.84 -3.39 26.75
C ALA A 604 16.00 -4.34 26.37
N VAL A 605 15.69 -5.57 25.96
CA VAL A 605 16.70 -6.50 25.42
C VAL A 605 17.32 -5.93 24.14
N GLY A 606 16.49 -5.45 23.21
CA GLY A 606 16.94 -4.82 21.97
C GLY A 606 17.86 -3.62 22.22
N GLN A 607 17.48 -2.71 23.11
CA GLN A 607 18.31 -1.56 23.48
C GLN A 607 19.68 -1.95 24.06
N ARG A 608 19.71 -2.99 24.90
CA ARG A 608 20.97 -3.54 25.43
C ARG A 608 21.81 -4.18 24.33
N THR A 609 21.19 -4.91 23.41
CA THR A 609 21.86 -5.50 22.25
C THR A 609 22.54 -4.42 21.39
N LEU A 610 21.81 -3.32 21.07
CA LEU A 610 22.35 -2.20 20.32
C LEU A 610 23.55 -1.53 20.99
N ARG A 611 23.67 -1.62 22.32
CA ARG A 611 24.81 -1.13 23.10
C ARG A 611 25.90 -2.19 23.27
N SER A 612 25.85 -3.29 22.52
CA SER A 612 26.82 -4.40 22.56
C SER A 612 26.98 -5.05 23.95
N GLN A 613 25.88 -5.09 24.75
CA GLN A 613 25.90 -5.67 26.10
C GLN A 613 25.79 -7.19 26.14
N TYR A 614 25.71 -7.85 24.97
CA TYR A 614 25.67 -9.31 24.84
C TYR A 614 26.76 -9.81 23.86
N PRO A 615 28.05 -9.71 24.23
CA PRO A 615 29.15 -10.09 23.34
C PRO A 615 29.14 -11.57 22.94
N SER A 616 28.51 -12.43 23.75
CA SER A 616 28.35 -13.86 23.46
C SER A 616 27.54 -14.13 22.18
N LEU A 617 26.61 -13.24 21.80
CA LEU A 617 25.80 -13.42 20.58
C LEU A 617 26.62 -13.35 19.29
N SER A 618 27.80 -12.74 19.33
CA SER A 618 28.73 -12.65 18.19
C SER A 618 30.03 -13.44 18.42
N SER A 619 30.06 -14.36 19.38
CA SER A 619 31.20 -15.27 19.61
C SER A 619 31.13 -16.49 18.68
N GLY A 620 32.27 -17.11 18.40
CA GLY A 620 32.35 -18.33 17.61
C GLY A 620 32.14 -18.16 16.10
N ILE A 621 32.12 -16.92 15.60
CA ILE A 621 32.00 -16.60 14.17
C ILE A 621 33.11 -15.62 13.72
N ILE A 622 33.38 -15.58 12.42
CA ILE A 622 34.16 -14.50 11.84
C ILE A 622 33.32 -13.22 11.84
N ARG A 623 33.73 -12.24 12.63
CA ARG A 623 33.01 -10.97 12.74
C ARG A 623 33.31 -10.08 11.54
N ARG A 624 32.24 -9.59 10.90
CA ARG A 624 32.31 -8.59 9.83
C ARG A 624 31.29 -7.49 10.09
N GLY A 625 31.71 -6.23 10.00
CA GLY A 625 30.82 -5.08 10.03
C GLY A 625 30.26 -4.78 8.65
N LEU A 626 29.23 -3.92 8.58
CA LEU A 626 28.61 -3.53 7.31
C LEU A 626 29.63 -2.94 6.32
N HIS A 627 30.60 -2.16 6.81
CA HIS A 627 31.64 -1.54 5.99
C HIS A 627 32.67 -2.53 5.42
N ASP A 628 32.75 -3.75 5.96
CA ASP A 628 33.63 -4.81 5.42
C ASP A 628 33.13 -5.39 4.09
N TYR A 629 31.88 -5.05 3.70
CA TYR A 629 31.25 -5.46 2.43
C TYR A 629 31.34 -4.39 1.34
N ILE A 630 31.99 -3.24 1.61
CA ILE A 630 32.26 -2.25 0.57
C ILE A 630 33.37 -2.83 -0.33
N ARG A 631 33.11 -2.91 -1.64
CA ARG A 631 34.17 -3.27 -2.60
C ARG A 631 35.28 -2.22 -2.52
N LYS A 632 36.51 -2.68 -2.30
CA LYS A 632 37.68 -1.86 -2.49
C LYS A 632 38.04 -2.00 -3.98
N ASP A 633 37.78 -0.94 -4.72
CA ASP A 633 38.23 -0.84 -6.12
C ASP A 633 39.78 -0.82 -6.17
#